data_04e36bae9ea3793561d7222c37acc46d
#
_entry.id   04e36bae9ea3793561d7222c37acc46d
#
_cell.length_a   1.000
_cell.length_b   1.000
_cell.length_c   1.000
_cell.angle_alpha   90.00
_cell.angle_beta   90.00
_cell.angle_gamma   90.00
#
_symmetry.space_group_name_H-M   'P 1'
#
loop_
_entity.id
_entity.type
_entity.pdbx_description
1 polymer ?
#
loop_
_entity_poly.entity_id
_entity_poly.type
_entity_poly.pdbx_seq_one_letter_code
_entity_poly.pdbx_strand_id
1 'polypeptide(L)'
;MKKLNLSLAALAVAATVSLPAQSAVLLGAKAGVDAWYADAKINDVRADDTNVQGSYYVAFEHFIPLVPNAKIRYTDVSSQGANTQSVAFTQYDLIAYYEILDNDLISFDIGLNLQKFDGNFGVHKFDEWQPAVYSDVRLGIPATPVSLFGTFSFGSYDETSTVDAEAGVLFTLGLVAADLNFKAGYRVQDYDFKYFSGPGKFMNDGFFGGVELNF
;
A
#
# COMPACT_ATOMS: atom_id res chain seq x y z
N MET A 1 -9.95 22.48 4.66
CA MET A 1 -9.31 23.21 3.55
C MET A 1 -7.77 23.06 3.48
N LYS A 2 -7.04 22.76 4.59
CA LYS A 2 -5.56 22.55 4.55
C LYS A 2 -5.12 21.20 3.94
N LYS A 3 -5.98 20.17 3.98
CA LYS A 3 -5.65 18.82 3.45
C LYS A 3 -5.66 18.74 1.90
N LEU A 4 -6.41 19.60 1.22
CA LEU A 4 -6.50 19.61 -0.24
C LEU A 4 -5.21 20.12 -0.92
N ASN A 5 -4.47 21.01 -0.23
CA ASN A 5 -3.26 21.61 -0.79
C ASN A 5 -2.05 20.64 -0.80
N LEU A 6 -2.03 19.65 0.09
CA LEU A 6 -0.97 18.64 0.14
C LEU A 6 -1.09 17.64 -1.02
N SER A 7 -2.33 17.29 -1.38
CA SER A 7 -2.62 16.37 -2.49
C SER A 7 -2.26 16.97 -3.86
N LEU A 8 -2.46 18.30 -4.04
CA LEU A 8 -2.06 18.99 -5.27
C LEU A 8 -0.53 19.16 -5.37
N ALA A 9 0.17 19.32 -4.24
CA ALA A 9 1.63 19.43 -4.22
C ALA A 9 2.31 18.10 -4.58
N ALA A 10 1.76 16.97 -4.15
CA ALA A 10 2.25 15.65 -4.53
C ALA A 10 2.08 15.37 -6.04
N LEU A 11 0.96 15.80 -6.63
CA LEU A 11 0.72 15.68 -8.06
C LEU A 11 1.64 16.60 -8.90
N ALA A 12 1.99 17.78 -8.37
CA ALA A 12 2.87 18.73 -9.06
C ALA A 12 4.35 18.31 -9.05
N VAL A 13 4.80 17.56 -8.05
CA VAL A 13 6.16 17.01 -7.99
C VAL A 13 6.35 15.88 -9.01
N ALA A 14 5.34 15.06 -9.23
CA ALA A 14 5.37 14.00 -10.25
C ALA A 14 5.49 14.57 -11.70
N ALA A 15 4.98 15.79 -11.94
CA ALA A 15 4.99 16.40 -13.27
C ALA A 15 6.33 17.06 -13.67
N THR A 16 7.29 17.19 -12.77
CA THR A 16 8.58 17.89 -13.04
C THR A 16 9.75 16.96 -13.36
N VAL A 17 9.59 15.66 -13.20
CA VAL A 17 10.66 14.69 -13.52
C VAL A 17 10.41 14.11 -14.92
N SER A 18 10.66 14.93 -15.96
CA SER A 18 10.77 14.42 -17.33
C SER A 18 12.13 13.77 -17.52
N LEU A 19 12.28 12.52 -17.11
CA LEU A 19 13.41 11.70 -17.52
C LEU A 19 13.17 11.25 -18.98
N PRO A 20 14.17 11.31 -19.86
CA PRO A 20 14.00 10.82 -21.22
C PRO A 20 13.71 9.31 -21.21
N ALA A 21 12.73 8.89 -22.01
CA ALA A 21 12.21 7.52 -22.09
C ALA A 21 13.24 6.39 -22.40
N GLN A 22 14.50 6.73 -22.60
CA GLN A 22 15.59 5.76 -22.79
C GLN A 22 16.32 5.35 -21.50
N SER A 23 15.99 5.95 -20.35
CA SER A 23 16.56 5.54 -19.05
C SER A 23 15.77 4.42 -18.38
N ALA A 24 14.61 4.05 -18.89
CA ALA A 24 13.70 3.05 -18.31
C ALA A 24 14.29 1.61 -18.23
N VAL A 25 15.39 1.35 -18.91
CA VAL A 25 16.10 0.05 -18.84
C VAL A 25 17.04 -0.03 -17.62
N LEU A 26 17.41 1.12 -17.02
CA LEU A 26 18.41 1.21 -15.96
C LEU A 26 17.83 1.67 -14.62
N LEU A 27 16.79 2.48 -14.65
CA LEU A 27 16.16 3.07 -13.46
C LEU A 27 14.67 3.18 -13.71
N GLY A 28 13.85 2.61 -12.83
CA GLY A 28 12.40 2.71 -12.82
C GLY A 28 11.92 3.52 -11.61
N ALA A 29 10.81 4.21 -11.77
CA ALA A 29 10.14 4.89 -10.66
C ALA A 29 8.63 4.70 -10.77
N LYS A 30 7.99 4.31 -9.67
CA LYS A 30 6.53 4.19 -9.58
C LYS A 30 6.02 5.14 -8.51
N ALA A 31 4.89 5.79 -8.78
CA ALA A 31 4.20 6.61 -7.79
C ALA A 31 2.70 6.37 -7.90
N GLY A 32 2.05 6.10 -6.78
CA GLY A 32 0.62 5.78 -6.77
C GLY A 32 -0.14 6.38 -5.61
N VAL A 33 -1.45 6.51 -5.83
CA VAL A 33 -2.43 6.91 -4.82
C VAL A 33 -3.65 6.04 -4.94
N ASP A 34 -4.12 5.53 -3.80
CA ASP A 34 -5.31 4.72 -3.69
C ASP A 34 -6.30 5.37 -2.72
N ALA A 35 -7.58 5.35 -3.05
CA ALA A 35 -8.69 5.67 -2.16
C ALA A 35 -9.41 4.37 -1.81
N TRP A 36 -9.49 4.07 -0.52
CA TRP A 36 -10.02 2.82 0.00
C TRP A 36 -11.30 3.05 0.78
N TYR A 37 -12.37 2.45 0.34
CA TYR A 37 -13.68 2.45 1.01
C TYR A 37 -13.76 1.24 1.93
N ALA A 38 -13.42 1.43 3.19
CA ALA A 38 -13.16 0.35 4.13
C ALA A 38 -14.16 0.28 5.26
N ASP A 39 -14.54 -0.94 5.61
CA ASP A 39 -15.31 -1.32 6.79
C ASP A 39 -14.37 -1.87 7.86
N ALA A 40 -14.40 -1.31 9.06
CA ALA A 40 -13.56 -1.75 10.15
C ALA A 40 -14.30 -2.66 11.14
N LYS A 41 -13.54 -3.58 11.74
CA LYS A 41 -13.94 -4.35 12.94
C LYS A 41 -12.88 -4.15 14.01
N ILE A 42 -13.32 -3.80 15.19
CA ILE A 42 -12.49 -3.61 16.36
C ILE A 42 -12.90 -4.68 17.39
N ASN A 43 -11.97 -5.57 17.74
CA ASN A 43 -12.23 -6.70 18.63
C ASN A 43 -13.47 -7.53 18.21
N ASP A 44 -13.53 -7.86 16.92
CA ASP A 44 -14.63 -8.61 16.26
C ASP A 44 -15.99 -7.87 16.22
N VAL A 45 -16.06 -6.61 16.66
CA VAL A 45 -17.26 -5.76 16.59
C VAL A 45 -17.13 -4.81 15.40
N ARG A 46 -18.12 -4.82 14.51
CA ARG A 46 -18.14 -3.92 13.34
C ARG A 46 -18.26 -2.47 13.78
N ALA A 47 -17.47 -1.59 13.17
CA ALA A 47 -17.57 -0.16 13.36
C ALA A 47 -18.90 0.38 12.77
N ASP A 48 -19.37 1.50 13.32
CA ASP A 48 -20.65 2.08 12.90
C ASP A 48 -20.54 2.86 11.58
N ASP A 49 -19.31 3.22 11.17
CA ASP A 49 -19.04 4.03 9.99
C ASP A 49 -18.07 3.34 9.03
N THR A 50 -18.39 3.49 7.75
CA THR A 50 -17.51 3.18 6.65
C THR A 50 -16.76 4.45 6.26
N ASN A 51 -15.44 4.41 6.28
CA ASN A 51 -14.61 5.58 6.00
C ASN A 51 -13.83 5.41 4.69
N VAL A 52 -13.63 6.53 3.99
CA VAL A 52 -12.69 6.59 2.87
C VAL A 52 -11.30 6.88 3.43
N GLN A 53 -10.40 5.95 3.21
CA GLN A 53 -9.01 6.02 3.65
C GLN A 53 -8.08 6.22 2.44
N GLY A 54 -6.95 6.86 2.66
CA GLY A 54 -5.97 7.16 1.61
C GLY A 54 -4.70 6.35 1.79
N SER A 55 -4.14 5.86 0.67
CA SER A 55 -2.83 5.26 0.62
C SER A 55 -2.00 5.92 -0.49
N TYR A 56 -0.72 6.18 -0.21
CA TYR A 56 0.20 6.83 -1.15
C TYR A 56 1.51 6.06 -1.14
N TYR A 57 2.12 5.86 -2.30
CA TYR A 57 3.41 5.19 -2.36
C TYR A 57 4.30 5.74 -3.48
N VAL A 58 5.58 5.55 -3.26
CA VAL A 58 6.62 5.72 -4.28
C VAL A 58 7.53 4.51 -4.24
N ALA A 59 7.98 4.06 -5.40
CA ALA A 59 8.97 3.00 -5.53
C ALA A 59 10.08 3.44 -6.47
N PHE A 60 11.27 2.94 -6.22
CA PHE A 60 12.45 3.13 -7.03
C PHE A 60 13.05 1.77 -7.35
N GLU A 61 13.22 1.51 -8.63
CA GLU A 61 13.74 0.25 -9.18
C GLU A 61 15.05 0.50 -9.92
N HIS A 62 15.97 -0.45 -9.86
CA HIS A 62 17.27 -0.33 -10.49
C HIS A 62 17.86 -1.69 -10.88
N PHE A 63 18.75 -1.67 -11.86
CA PHE A 63 19.38 -2.87 -12.41
C PHE A 63 20.59 -3.39 -11.62
N ILE A 64 21.03 -2.74 -10.54
CA ILE A 64 22.24 -3.11 -9.80
C ILE A 64 22.01 -4.45 -9.08
N PRO A 65 22.70 -5.52 -9.45
CA PRO A 65 22.53 -6.82 -8.82
C PRO A 65 22.82 -6.77 -7.31
N LEU A 66 22.11 -7.57 -6.51
CA LEU A 66 22.27 -7.70 -5.06
C LEU A 66 21.89 -6.45 -4.24
N VAL A 67 21.54 -5.34 -4.85
CA VAL A 67 20.93 -4.19 -4.16
C VAL A 67 19.43 -4.34 -4.33
N PRO A 68 18.62 -4.29 -3.25
CA PRO A 68 17.17 -4.36 -3.38
C PRO A 68 16.58 -3.06 -3.91
N ASN A 69 15.52 -3.15 -4.66
CA ASN A 69 14.64 -2.05 -4.96
C ASN A 69 13.97 -1.53 -3.68
N ALA A 70 13.50 -0.29 -3.69
CA ALA A 70 12.92 0.33 -2.51
C ALA A 70 11.52 0.89 -2.80
N LYS A 71 10.57 0.67 -1.88
CA LYS A 71 9.23 1.26 -1.92
C LYS A 71 8.88 1.82 -0.55
N ILE A 72 8.29 3.00 -0.52
CA ILE A 72 7.72 3.59 0.69
C ILE A 72 6.24 3.77 0.44
N ARG A 73 5.40 3.27 1.35
CA ARG A 73 3.95 3.47 1.34
C ARG A 73 3.51 4.13 2.65
N TYR A 74 2.61 5.08 2.54
CA TYR A 74 1.90 5.71 3.63
C TYR A 74 0.42 5.36 3.54
N THR A 75 -0.19 4.94 4.63
CA THR A 75 -1.63 4.69 4.74
C THR A 75 -2.17 5.39 5.98
N ASP A 76 -3.24 6.18 5.81
CA ASP A 76 -3.97 6.81 6.92
C ASP A 76 -5.21 5.96 7.22
N VAL A 77 -5.25 5.41 8.41
CA VAL A 77 -6.32 4.51 8.87
C VAL A 77 -7.08 5.18 10.00
N SER A 78 -8.38 5.34 9.85
CA SER A 78 -9.26 5.87 10.90
C SER A 78 -10.61 5.18 10.88
N SER A 79 -11.09 4.77 12.05
CA SER A 79 -12.41 4.19 12.23
C SER A 79 -12.98 4.56 13.60
N GLN A 80 -14.29 4.84 13.64
CA GLN A 80 -15.03 5.05 14.87
C GLN A 80 -15.90 3.83 15.14
N GLY A 81 -15.53 3.04 16.13
CA GLY A 81 -16.28 1.86 16.52
C GLY A 81 -17.53 2.17 17.34
N ALA A 82 -18.47 1.24 17.31
CA ALA A 82 -19.57 1.18 18.27
C ALA A 82 -19.00 1.19 19.71
N ASN A 83 -19.65 1.86 20.64
CA ASN A 83 -19.24 1.98 22.03
C ASN A 83 -17.97 2.80 22.33
N THR A 84 -17.73 3.90 21.60
CA THR A 84 -16.65 4.86 21.86
C THR A 84 -15.22 4.36 21.67
N GLN A 85 -15.01 3.16 21.13
CA GLN A 85 -13.69 2.70 20.72
C GLN A 85 -13.37 3.25 19.34
N SER A 86 -12.50 4.24 19.26
CA SER A 86 -11.96 4.76 18.00
C SER A 86 -10.58 4.19 17.76
N VAL A 87 -10.27 3.87 16.51
CA VAL A 87 -8.93 3.51 16.06
C VAL A 87 -8.51 4.53 15.03
N ALA A 88 -7.37 5.16 15.25
CA ALA A 88 -6.78 6.08 14.27
C ALA A 88 -5.27 5.95 14.33
N PHE A 89 -4.66 5.54 13.23
CA PHE A 89 -3.21 5.42 13.13
C PHE A 89 -2.74 5.69 11.71
N THR A 90 -1.48 6.05 11.60
CA THR A 90 -0.75 6.08 10.34
C THR A 90 0.14 4.86 10.25
N GLN A 91 0.19 4.27 9.08
CA GLN A 91 1.09 3.17 8.74
C GLN A 91 2.08 3.65 7.68
N TYR A 92 3.37 3.47 7.96
CA TYR A 92 4.44 3.62 6.99
C TYR A 92 5.04 2.25 6.71
N ASP A 93 5.12 1.88 5.45
CA ASP A 93 5.78 0.66 4.98
C ASP A 93 7.08 1.06 4.31
N LEU A 94 8.21 0.55 4.83
CA LEU A 94 9.53 0.67 4.25
C LEU A 94 9.89 -0.69 3.65
N ILE A 95 9.79 -0.82 2.34
CA ILE A 95 9.87 -2.09 1.63
C ILE A 95 11.18 -2.13 0.83
N ALA A 96 11.95 -3.19 1.03
CA ALA A 96 13.09 -3.55 0.22
C ALA A 96 12.79 -4.87 -0.49
N TYR A 97 12.84 -4.91 -1.83
CA TYR A 97 12.39 -6.06 -2.61
C TYR A 97 13.28 -6.35 -3.82
N TYR A 98 13.19 -7.58 -4.31
CA TYR A 98 13.83 -8.04 -5.54
C TYR A 98 12.76 -8.49 -6.52
N GLU A 99 12.94 -8.10 -7.77
CA GLU A 99 12.19 -8.64 -8.90
C GLU A 99 12.74 -10.03 -9.25
N ILE A 100 11.97 -11.06 -8.93
CA ILE A 100 12.35 -12.46 -9.20
C ILE A 100 11.98 -12.88 -10.62
N LEU A 101 10.84 -12.38 -11.08
CA LEU A 101 10.37 -12.50 -12.47
C LEU A 101 9.88 -11.13 -12.90
N ASP A 102 10.30 -10.72 -14.08
CA ASP A 102 9.82 -9.50 -14.70
C ASP A 102 9.80 -9.68 -16.24
N ASN A 103 8.60 -9.84 -16.76
CA ASN A 103 8.33 -9.89 -18.20
C ASN A 103 6.90 -9.44 -18.49
N ASP A 104 6.56 -9.23 -19.77
CA ASP A 104 5.25 -8.71 -20.22
C ASP A 104 4.04 -9.51 -19.71
N LEU A 105 4.23 -10.75 -19.27
CA LEU A 105 3.14 -11.62 -18.85
C LEU A 105 3.06 -11.80 -17.33
N ILE A 106 4.22 -11.87 -16.66
CA ILE A 106 4.30 -12.13 -15.22
C ILE A 106 5.41 -11.24 -14.64
N SER A 107 5.05 -10.48 -13.60
CA SER A 107 5.99 -9.85 -12.69
C SER A 107 5.76 -10.43 -11.29
N PHE A 108 6.85 -10.79 -10.61
CA PHE A 108 6.82 -11.32 -9.26
C PHE A 108 7.98 -10.77 -8.44
N ASP A 109 7.63 -10.06 -7.37
CA ASP A 109 8.55 -9.45 -6.43
C ASP A 109 8.45 -10.12 -5.07
N ILE A 110 9.59 -10.24 -4.39
CA ILE A 110 9.64 -10.69 -3.00
C ILE A 110 10.60 -9.80 -2.21
N GLY A 111 10.27 -9.54 -0.94
CA GLY A 111 11.08 -8.66 -0.12
C GLY A 111 10.72 -8.68 1.35
N LEU A 112 11.26 -7.68 2.04
CA LEU A 112 11.00 -7.40 3.44
C LEU A 112 10.32 -6.04 3.55
N ASN A 113 9.35 -5.94 4.43
CA ASN A 113 8.64 -4.72 4.78
C ASN A 113 8.89 -4.42 6.26
N LEU A 114 9.37 -3.23 6.56
CA LEU A 114 9.42 -2.73 7.92
C LEU A 114 8.25 -1.75 8.09
N GLN A 115 7.22 -2.21 8.79
CA GLN A 115 5.99 -1.46 9.05
C GLN A 115 6.15 -0.62 10.31
N LYS A 116 5.81 0.65 10.24
CA LYS A 116 5.74 1.57 11.38
C LYS A 116 4.29 1.98 11.57
N PHE A 117 3.77 1.73 12.75
CA PHE A 117 2.44 2.16 13.18
C PHE A 117 2.57 3.25 14.22
N ASP A 118 1.85 4.36 14.06
CA ASP A 118 1.80 5.47 15.01
C ASP A 118 0.36 5.97 15.13
N GLY A 119 -0.21 5.90 16.34
CA GLY A 119 -1.57 6.34 16.53
C GLY A 119 -2.19 6.01 17.88
N ASN A 120 -3.50 5.83 17.86
CA ASN A 120 -4.30 5.57 19.02
C ASN A 120 -5.27 4.41 18.79
N PHE A 121 -5.44 3.58 19.78
CA PHE A 121 -6.50 2.58 19.89
C PHE A 121 -7.34 2.89 21.13
N GLY A 122 -8.47 3.53 20.93
CA GLY A 122 -9.23 4.14 22.03
C GLY A 122 -8.41 5.26 22.69
N VAL A 123 -8.19 5.13 24.00
CA VAL A 123 -7.40 6.09 24.80
C VAL A 123 -5.90 5.75 24.83
N HIS A 124 -5.50 4.60 24.31
CA HIS A 124 -4.12 4.13 24.32
C HIS A 124 -3.37 4.59 23.08
N LYS A 125 -2.24 5.26 23.30
CA LYS A 125 -1.29 5.57 22.22
C LYS A 125 -0.38 4.39 21.99
N PHE A 126 -0.04 4.15 20.73
CA PHE A 126 0.96 3.16 20.35
C PHE A 126 1.87 3.70 19.25
N ASP A 127 3.10 3.24 19.28
CA ASP A 127 4.17 3.57 18.32
C ASP A 127 5.01 2.30 18.16
N GLU A 128 4.77 1.55 17.07
CA GLU A 128 5.27 0.20 16.90
C GLU A 128 5.98 -0.01 15.58
N TRP A 129 7.01 -0.85 15.62
CA TRP A 129 7.70 -1.33 14.43
C TRP A 129 7.48 -2.84 14.27
N GLN A 130 7.01 -3.24 13.10
CA GLN A 130 6.71 -4.64 12.80
C GLN A 130 7.43 -5.08 11.51
N PRO A 131 8.37 -6.04 11.60
CA PRO A 131 8.94 -6.66 10.41
C PRO A 131 7.93 -7.60 9.76
N ALA A 132 7.88 -7.57 8.43
CA ALA A 132 6.99 -8.40 7.62
C ALA A 132 7.70 -8.91 6.36
N VAL A 133 7.23 -10.03 5.83
CA VAL A 133 7.57 -10.49 4.48
C VAL A 133 6.66 -9.76 3.49
N TYR A 134 7.21 -9.36 2.36
CA TYR A 134 6.50 -8.67 1.28
C TYR A 134 6.52 -9.50 0.00
N SER A 135 5.43 -9.48 -0.74
CA SER A 135 5.39 -9.94 -2.12
C SER A 135 4.41 -9.12 -2.96
N ASP A 136 4.72 -8.97 -4.25
CA ASP A 136 3.85 -8.38 -5.27
C ASP A 136 3.83 -9.30 -6.49
N VAL A 137 2.67 -9.47 -7.09
CA VAL A 137 2.51 -10.26 -8.31
C VAL A 137 1.62 -9.50 -9.29
N ARG A 138 2.03 -9.49 -10.57
CA ARG A 138 1.21 -8.98 -11.67
C ARG A 138 1.14 -10.01 -12.78
N LEU A 139 -0.06 -10.22 -13.31
CA LEU A 139 -0.36 -11.18 -14.37
C LEU A 139 -1.03 -10.46 -15.53
N GLY A 140 -0.28 -10.19 -16.60
CA GLY A 140 -0.79 -9.58 -17.82
C GLY A 140 -1.76 -10.50 -18.57
N ILE A 141 -2.86 -9.96 -19.06
CA ILE A 141 -3.77 -10.69 -19.93
C ILE A 141 -3.33 -10.45 -21.39
N PRO A 142 -2.88 -11.49 -22.11
CA PRO A 142 -2.31 -11.34 -23.43
C PRO A 142 -3.22 -10.56 -24.41
N ALA A 143 -2.62 -9.68 -25.18
CA ALA A 143 -3.29 -8.82 -26.17
C ALA A 143 -4.32 -7.83 -25.59
N THR A 144 -4.23 -7.53 -24.31
CA THR A 144 -5.06 -6.52 -23.65
C THR A 144 -4.22 -5.58 -22.79
N PRO A 145 -4.69 -4.36 -22.49
CA PRO A 145 -4.05 -3.46 -21.53
C PRO A 145 -4.43 -3.78 -20.07
N VAL A 146 -4.90 -5.00 -19.79
CA VAL A 146 -5.40 -5.40 -18.47
C VAL A 146 -4.46 -6.40 -17.82
N SER A 147 -4.20 -6.22 -16.53
CA SER A 147 -3.49 -7.16 -15.68
C SER A 147 -4.27 -7.45 -14.42
N LEU A 148 -4.09 -8.64 -13.86
CA LEU A 148 -4.44 -8.94 -12.47
C LEU A 148 -3.24 -8.61 -11.59
N PHE A 149 -3.48 -8.17 -10.37
CA PHE A 149 -2.41 -7.95 -9.42
C PHE A 149 -2.78 -8.41 -8.02
N GLY A 150 -1.78 -8.70 -7.22
CA GLY A 150 -1.91 -8.99 -5.80
C GLY A 150 -0.67 -8.55 -5.06
N THR A 151 -0.84 -7.88 -3.92
CA THR A 151 0.22 -7.48 -3.00
C THR A 151 -0.07 -8.07 -1.64
N PHE A 152 0.96 -8.55 -0.96
CA PHE A 152 0.82 -9.21 0.33
C PHE A 152 1.97 -8.83 1.25
N SER A 153 1.64 -8.46 2.50
CA SER A 153 2.58 -8.30 3.60
C SER A 153 2.11 -9.10 4.80
N PHE A 154 3.00 -9.91 5.37
CA PHE A 154 2.73 -10.69 6.58
C PHE A 154 3.86 -10.52 7.57
N GLY A 155 3.52 -10.08 8.79
CA GLY A 155 4.43 -9.93 9.91
C GLY A 155 3.91 -10.67 11.15
N SER A 156 4.85 -11.27 11.91
CA SER A 156 4.56 -11.82 13.23
C SER A 156 5.81 -11.70 14.08
N TYR A 157 5.81 -10.74 14.99
CA TYR A 157 6.94 -10.46 15.87
C TYR A 157 6.43 -9.88 17.19
N ASP A 158 7.03 -10.33 18.32
CA ASP A 158 6.75 -9.86 19.70
C ASP A 158 5.24 -9.88 20.05
N GLU A 159 4.56 -11.00 19.75
CA GLU A 159 3.11 -11.23 19.99
C GLU A 159 2.18 -10.30 19.17
N THR A 160 2.71 -9.45 18.31
CA THR A 160 1.95 -8.69 17.32
C THR A 160 1.96 -9.42 15.98
N SER A 161 0.82 -9.53 15.34
CA SER A 161 0.72 -10.06 13.96
C SER A 161 0.01 -9.08 13.05
N THR A 162 0.49 -9.01 11.81
CA THR A 162 -0.06 -8.11 10.79
C THR A 162 -0.20 -8.85 9.46
N VAL A 163 -1.35 -8.70 8.85
CA VAL A 163 -1.62 -9.10 7.46
C VAL A 163 -2.14 -7.86 6.72
N ASP A 164 -1.53 -7.51 5.61
CA ASP A 164 -2.02 -6.50 4.67
C ASP A 164 -1.97 -7.10 3.28
N ALA A 165 -3.13 -7.33 2.70
CA ALA A 165 -3.27 -7.96 1.40
C ALA A 165 -4.22 -7.18 0.51
N GLU A 166 -3.84 -6.99 -0.76
CA GLU A 166 -4.70 -6.40 -1.78
C GLU A 166 -4.64 -7.23 -3.06
N ALA A 167 -5.77 -7.32 -3.75
CA ALA A 167 -5.85 -7.97 -5.06
C ALA A 167 -6.88 -7.26 -5.93
N GLY A 168 -6.63 -7.26 -7.25
CA GLY A 168 -7.52 -6.55 -8.15
C GLY A 168 -7.12 -6.62 -9.61
N VAL A 169 -7.65 -5.66 -10.36
CA VAL A 169 -7.38 -5.45 -11.77
C VAL A 169 -6.66 -4.12 -11.98
N LEU A 170 -5.80 -4.10 -12.97
CA LEU A 170 -5.02 -2.95 -13.37
C LEU A 170 -5.25 -2.74 -14.88
N PHE A 171 -5.58 -1.52 -15.27
CA PHE A 171 -5.70 -1.11 -16.65
C PHE A 171 -4.58 -0.12 -17.00
N THR A 172 -3.73 -0.48 -17.93
CA THR A 172 -2.56 0.33 -18.33
C THR A 172 -2.87 1.16 -19.55
N LEU A 173 -2.64 2.46 -19.44
CA LEU A 173 -2.63 3.41 -20.55
C LEU A 173 -1.19 3.83 -20.82
N GLY A 174 -0.61 3.33 -21.91
CA GLY A 174 0.74 3.70 -22.34
C GLY A 174 0.80 5.17 -22.75
N LEU A 175 1.70 5.94 -22.15
CA LEU A 175 2.04 7.30 -22.51
C LEU A 175 3.43 7.33 -23.18
N VAL A 176 3.84 8.49 -23.72
CA VAL A 176 5.12 8.59 -24.44
C VAL A 176 6.34 8.33 -23.55
N ALA A 177 6.26 8.66 -22.25
CA ALA A 177 7.38 8.58 -21.32
C ALA A 177 7.04 7.86 -20.00
N ALA A 178 5.85 7.30 -19.86
CA ALA A 178 5.39 6.62 -18.66
C ALA A 178 4.15 5.78 -18.98
N ASP A 179 3.81 4.87 -18.09
CA ASP A 179 2.54 4.17 -18.09
C ASP A 179 1.64 4.73 -16.99
N LEU A 180 0.38 5.02 -17.33
CA LEU A 180 -0.64 5.38 -16.37
C LEU A 180 -1.52 4.15 -16.11
N ASN A 181 -1.45 3.66 -14.90
CA ASN A 181 -2.20 2.49 -14.45
C ASN A 181 -3.40 2.93 -13.61
N PHE A 182 -4.60 2.47 -13.99
CA PHE A 182 -5.81 2.58 -13.17
C PHE A 182 -6.01 1.27 -12.42
N LYS A 183 -6.15 1.35 -11.11
CA LYS A 183 -6.27 0.21 -10.21
C LYS A 183 -7.67 0.14 -9.64
N ALA A 184 -8.23 -1.07 -9.51
CA ALA A 184 -9.44 -1.33 -8.73
C ALA A 184 -9.33 -2.72 -8.11
N GLY A 185 -9.72 -2.85 -6.84
CA GLY A 185 -9.57 -4.12 -6.15
C GLY A 185 -10.19 -4.13 -4.77
N TYR A 186 -9.80 -5.14 -4.01
CA TYR A 186 -10.17 -5.34 -2.63
C TYR A 186 -8.92 -5.46 -1.76
N ARG A 187 -8.91 -4.79 -0.61
CA ARG A 187 -7.82 -4.80 0.36
C ARG A 187 -8.33 -5.26 1.71
N VAL A 188 -7.51 -6.02 2.40
CA VAL A 188 -7.75 -6.49 3.77
C VAL A 188 -6.52 -6.16 4.60
N GLN A 189 -6.73 -5.52 5.75
CA GLN A 189 -5.78 -5.41 6.84
C GLN A 189 -6.34 -6.17 8.03
N ASP A 190 -5.58 -7.12 8.58
CA ASP A 190 -5.93 -7.88 9.78
C ASP A 190 -4.75 -7.83 10.72
N TYR A 191 -4.91 -7.09 11.83
CA TYR A 191 -3.85 -6.79 12.78
C TYR A 191 -4.28 -7.22 14.19
N ASP A 192 -3.37 -7.86 14.90
CA ASP A 192 -3.50 -8.21 16.30
C ASP A 192 -2.31 -7.61 17.07
N PHE A 193 -2.56 -6.51 17.77
CA PHE A 193 -1.54 -5.77 18.50
C PHE A 193 -1.47 -6.20 19.97
N LYS A 194 -0.28 -6.56 20.45
CA LYS A 194 0.02 -7.00 21.83
C LYS A 194 -0.33 -5.98 22.92
N TYR A 195 -0.24 -4.70 22.63
CA TYR A 195 -0.13 -3.63 23.64
C TYR A 195 -1.42 -3.21 24.33
N PHE A 196 -2.52 -3.88 24.05
CA PHE A 196 -3.80 -3.56 24.67
C PHE A 196 -4.06 -4.52 25.84
N SER A 197 -4.52 -3.97 26.97
CA SER A 197 -4.94 -4.76 28.14
C SER A 197 -6.17 -5.66 27.88
N GLY A 198 -6.40 -6.01 26.62
CA GLY A 198 -7.46 -6.83 26.06
C GLY A 198 -7.14 -7.18 24.62
N PRO A 199 -8.02 -7.84 23.88
CA PRO A 199 -7.77 -8.16 22.49
C PRO A 199 -7.55 -6.90 21.66
N GLY A 200 -6.37 -6.79 21.03
CA GLY A 200 -5.95 -5.68 20.17
C GLY A 200 -6.25 -5.93 18.71
N LYS A 201 -7.34 -6.62 18.40
CA LYS A 201 -7.70 -6.98 17.03
C LYS A 201 -8.30 -5.81 16.29
N PHE A 202 -7.72 -5.53 15.14
CA PHE A 202 -8.22 -4.56 14.18
C PHE A 202 -8.26 -5.20 12.79
N MET A 203 -9.43 -5.32 12.22
CA MET A 203 -9.61 -5.74 10.84
C MET A 203 -10.24 -4.60 10.05
N ASN A 204 -9.74 -4.37 8.86
CA ASN A 204 -10.22 -3.33 7.96
C ASN A 204 -10.24 -3.88 6.54
N ASP A 205 -11.40 -3.94 5.93
CA ASP A 205 -11.54 -4.56 4.62
C ASP A 205 -12.49 -3.78 3.72
N GLY A 206 -12.22 -3.79 2.40
CA GLY A 206 -13.10 -3.10 1.46
C GLY A 206 -12.52 -2.90 0.07
N PHE A 207 -13.34 -2.28 -0.78
CA PHE A 207 -12.96 -1.97 -2.15
C PHE A 207 -12.11 -0.70 -2.22
N PHE A 208 -11.14 -0.70 -3.12
CA PHE A 208 -10.35 0.48 -3.40
C PHE A 208 -10.26 0.76 -4.90
N GLY A 209 -9.98 2.01 -5.23
CA GLY A 209 -9.62 2.46 -6.55
C GLY A 209 -8.43 3.41 -6.48
N GLY A 210 -7.58 3.38 -7.48
CA GLY A 210 -6.39 4.20 -7.48
C GLY A 210 -5.77 4.41 -8.85
N VAL A 211 -4.70 5.20 -8.84
CA VAL A 211 -3.87 5.45 -10.02
C VAL A 211 -2.40 5.31 -9.66
N GLU A 212 -1.62 4.78 -10.60
CA GLU A 212 -0.18 4.64 -10.51
C GLU A 212 0.45 5.17 -11.79
N LEU A 213 1.50 5.96 -11.66
CA LEU A 213 2.41 6.32 -12.74
C LEU A 213 3.66 5.45 -12.63
N ASN A 214 4.06 4.85 -13.72
CA ASN A 214 5.26 4.04 -13.85
C ASN A 214 6.15 4.62 -14.95
N PHE A 215 7.41 4.96 -14.60
CA PHE A 215 8.39 5.61 -15.46
C PHE A 215 9.55 4.70 -15.79
#